data_adf254a852c9f29528737b0e46f2d322
#
_entry.id   adf254a852c9f29528737b0e46f2d322
#
_cell.length_a   1.000
_cell.length_b   1.000
_cell.length_c   1.000
_cell.angle_alpha   90.00
_cell.angle_beta   90.00
_cell.angle_gamma   90.00
#
_symmetry.space_group_name_H-M   'P 1'
#
loop_
_entity.id
_entity.type
_entity.pdbx_description
1 polymer ?
#
loop_
_entity_poly.entity_id
_entity_poly.type
_entity_poly.pdbx_seq_one_letter_code
_entity_poly.pdbx_strand_id
1 'polypeptide(L)'
;AKLTADPDYAKRILAIGRGGKKPRKDFATWVDVKPYLDFFYDDWFRIADEYPEGTDKADVKKALALFAETYDEHDEMNVWFDKIKAIADTLGYASDMKAYKENPGAYRGNVADVSMFLRVAVTGKLNSPDMYAVMQVLGRARVLARVEEMQKAL
;
A
#
# COMPACT_ATOMS: atom_id res chain seq x y z
N ALA A 1 -24.63 -7.83 -1.88
CA ALA A 1 -24.25 -8.85 -2.86
C ALA A 1 -22.77 -9.23 -2.78
N LYS A 2 -21.82 -8.27 -2.95
CA LYS A 2 -20.36 -8.58 -2.88
C LYS A 2 -19.94 -9.14 -1.52
N LEU A 3 -20.39 -8.57 -0.40
CA LEU A 3 -20.03 -9.00 0.95
C LEU A 3 -20.60 -10.38 1.30
N THR A 4 -21.70 -10.77 0.68
CA THR A 4 -22.36 -12.07 0.91
C THR A 4 -21.92 -13.15 -0.06
N ALA A 5 -21.30 -12.79 -1.20
CA ALA A 5 -20.78 -13.75 -2.18
C ALA A 5 -19.56 -14.52 -1.65
N ASP A 6 -18.69 -13.83 -0.90
CA ASP A 6 -17.57 -14.44 -0.19
C ASP A 6 -17.49 -13.83 1.23
N PRO A 7 -18.22 -14.41 2.20
CA PRO A 7 -18.26 -13.87 3.56
C PRO A 7 -16.92 -13.95 4.29
N ASP A 8 -16.09 -14.94 4.03
CA ASP A 8 -14.79 -15.08 4.68
C ASP A 8 -13.80 -14.01 4.21
N TYR A 9 -13.79 -13.71 2.91
CA TYR A 9 -13.02 -12.60 2.36
C TYR A 9 -13.47 -11.25 2.95
N ALA A 10 -14.78 -11.02 3.00
CA ALA A 10 -15.34 -9.82 3.61
C ALA A 10 -14.97 -9.67 5.10
N LYS A 11 -15.00 -10.78 5.87
CA LYS A 11 -14.58 -10.78 7.28
C LYS A 11 -13.10 -10.43 7.44
N ARG A 12 -12.24 -10.96 6.60
CA ARG A 12 -10.81 -10.66 6.63
C ARG A 12 -10.55 -9.17 6.36
N ILE A 13 -11.24 -8.58 5.40
CA ILE A 13 -11.18 -7.15 5.12
C ILE A 13 -11.61 -6.33 6.35
N LEU A 14 -12.77 -6.65 6.90
CA LEU A 14 -13.35 -5.91 8.03
C LEU A 14 -12.56 -6.09 9.33
N ALA A 15 -11.74 -7.12 9.44
CA ALA A 15 -10.89 -7.37 10.59
C ALA A 15 -9.60 -6.53 10.62
N ILE A 16 -9.22 -5.92 9.50
CA ILE A 16 -7.98 -5.14 9.42
C ILE A 16 -8.01 -4.00 10.45
N GLY A 17 -6.98 -3.95 11.31
CA GLY A 17 -6.83 -2.94 12.34
C GLY A 17 -7.79 -3.03 13.52
N ARG A 18 -8.59 -4.11 13.63
CA ARG A 18 -9.63 -4.26 14.67
C ARG A 18 -9.32 -5.27 15.76
N GLY A 19 -8.28 -6.09 15.58
CA GLY A 19 -7.91 -7.13 16.53
C GLY A 19 -7.00 -6.69 17.69
N GLY A 20 -6.64 -5.41 17.78
CA GLY A 20 -5.72 -4.89 18.79
C GLY A 20 -6.40 -4.26 20.00
N LYS A 21 -5.58 -3.78 20.96
CA LYS A 21 -6.07 -3.06 22.17
C LYS A 21 -6.85 -1.78 21.87
N LYS A 22 -6.58 -1.15 20.71
CA LYS A 22 -7.27 0.04 20.22
C LYS A 22 -7.77 -0.22 18.78
N PRO A 23 -8.93 -0.88 18.63
CA PRO A 23 -9.48 -1.16 17.31
C PRO A 23 -9.76 0.14 16.53
N ARG A 24 -9.49 0.12 15.23
CA ARG A 24 -9.85 1.24 14.36
C ARG A 24 -11.37 1.35 14.19
N LYS A 25 -11.87 2.59 14.15
CA LYS A 25 -13.26 2.91 13.84
C LYS A 25 -13.29 3.71 12.54
N ASP A 26 -13.15 3.00 11.42
CA ASP A 26 -12.96 3.65 10.12
C ASP A 26 -14.26 4.13 9.48
N PHE A 27 -15.42 3.68 9.99
CA PHE A 27 -16.71 4.09 9.46
C PHE A 27 -17.78 4.12 10.55
N ALA A 28 -18.62 5.15 10.47
CA ALA A 28 -19.75 5.37 11.39
C ALA A 28 -21.06 4.78 10.83
N THR A 29 -21.18 4.67 9.52
CA THR A 29 -22.40 4.21 8.84
C THR A 29 -22.10 3.20 7.74
N TRP A 30 -23.14 2.49 7.26
CA TRP A 30 -23.02 1.58 6.12
C TRP A 30 -22.62 2.29 4.81
N VAL A 31 -22.90 3.58 4.68
CA VAL A 31 -22.49 4.39 3.52
C VAL A 31 -20.98 4.52 3.44
N ASP A 32 -20.30 4.52 4.59
CA ASP A 32 -18.84 4.63 4.66
C ASP A 32 -18.13 3.32 4.29
N VAL A 33 -18.83 2.19 4.36
CA VAL A 33 -18.25 0.86 4.14
C VAL A 33 -17.78 0.66 2.70
N LYS A 34 -18.54 1.09 1.71
CA LYS A 34 -18.20 0.88 0.31
C LYS A 34 -16.90 1.58 -0.10
N PRO A 35 -16.70 2.88 0.19
CA PRO A 35 -15.43 3.56 -0.10
C PRO A 35 -14.22 2.93 0.61
N TYR A 36 -14.44 2.35 1.78
CA TYR A 36 -13.40 1.64 2.53
C TYR A 36 -13.01 0.31 1.90
N LEU A 37 -13.97 -0.38 1.28
CA LEU A 37 -13.83 -1.74 0.76
C LEU A 37 -13.61 -1.82 -0.75
N ASP A 38 -13.84 -0.75 -1.49
CA ASP A 38 -13.89 -0.78 -2.95
C ASP A 38 -12.61 -1.34 -3.60
N PHE A 39 -11.45 -0.96 -3.09
CA PHE A 39 -10.18 -1.43 -3.64
C PHE A 39 -9.88 -2.91 -3.38
N PHE A 40 -10.58 -3.58 -2.48
CA PHE A 40 -10.42 -5.02 -2.26
C PHE A 40 -11.08 -5.88 -3.34
N TYR A 41 -12.02 -5.31 -4.10
CA TYR A 41 -12.76 -6.01 -5.13
C TYR A 41 -12.38 -5.47 -6.52
N ASP A 42 -11.92 -6.33 -7.41
CA ASP A 42 -11.40 -5.93 -8.73
C ASP A 42 -12.44 -5.14 -9.54
N ASP A 43 -13.72 -5.49 -9.45
CA ASP A 43 -14.82 -4.79 -10.14
C ASP A 43 -15.01 -3.35 -9.65
N TRP A 44 -14.59 -3.05 -8.43
CA TRP A 44 -14.73 -1.73 -7.80
C TRP A 44 -13.42 -0.95 -7.75
N PHE A 45 -12.30 -1.65 -7.93
CA PHE A 45 -10.98 -1.03 -7.88
C PHE A 45 -10.85 0.06 -8.95
N ARG A 46 -10.41 1.23 -8.52
CA ARG A 46 -10.09 2.37 -9.39
C ARG A 46 -8.90 3.11 -8.80
N ILE A 47 -8.09 3.68 -9.67
CA ILE A 47 -7.10 4.69 -9.24
C ILE A 47 -7.86 5.99 -9.01
N ALA A 48 -8.22 6.24 -7.76
CA ALA A 48 -9.02 7.39 -7.35
C ALA A 48 -8.16 8.61 -7.05
N ASP A 49 -6.96 8.39 -6.50
CA ASP A 49 -6.02 9.44 -6.14
C ASP A 49 -4.81 9.38 -7.08
N GLU A 50 -4.28 10.54 -7.41
CA GLU A 50 -3.03 10.68 -8.16
C GLU A 50 -1.84 10.79 -7.20
N TYR A 51 -0.64 10.51 -7.70
CA TYR A 51 0.57 10.83 -6.95
C TYR A 51 0.67 12.34 -6.73
N PRO A 52 1.11 12.78 -5.54
CA PRO A 52 1.25 14.20 -5.25
C PRO A 52 2.12 14.94 -6.26
N GLU A 53 1.82 16.21 -6.48
CA GLU A 53 2.65 17.09 -7.31
C GLU A 53 4.10 17.08 -6.83
N GLY A 54 5.05 17.03 -7.75
CA GLY A 54 6.47 16.93 -7.43
C GLY A 54 6.98 15.49 -7.22
N THR A 55 6.11 14.50 -7.23
CA THR A 55 6.53 13.08 -7.19
C THR A 55 7.25 12.71 -8.49
N ASP A 56 8.46 12.16 -8.35
CA ASP A 56 9.21 11.66 -9.51
C ASP A 56 8.63 10.32 -9.97
N LYS A 57 7.94 10.32 -11.08
CA LYS A 57 7.32 9.11 -11.67
C LYS A 57 8.33 8.04 -12.05
N ALA A 58 9.56 8.42 -12.40
CA ALA A 58 10.63 7.48 -12.67
C ALA A 58 11.03 6.74 -11.39
N ASP A 59 11.09 7.42 -10.26
CA ASP A 59 11.35 6.79 -8.96
C ASP A 59 10.19 5.88 -8.55
N VAL A 60 8.95 6.29 -8.76
CA VAL A 60 7.77 5.43 -8.52
C VAL A 60 7.90 4.14 -9.34
N LYS A 61 8.16 4.26 -10.61
CA LYS A 61 8.30 3.10 -11.52
C LYS A 61 9.41 2.15 -11.07
N LYS A 62 10.56 2.67 -10.66
CA LYS A 62 11.67 1.88 -10.13
C LYS A 62 11.31 1.20 -8.81
N ALA A 63 10.65 1.92 -7.89
CA ALA A 63 10.19 1.37 -6.62
C ALA A 63 9.23 0.20 -6.84
N LEU A 64 8.28 0.35 -7.74
CA LEU A 64 7.33 -0.71 -8.09
C LEU A 64 8.03 -1.93 -8.70
N ALA A 65 9.02 -1.73 -9.57
CA ALA A 65 9.80 -2.81 -10.16
C ALA A 65 10.58 -3.59 -9.09
N LEU A 66 11.29 -2.90 -8.21
CA LEU A 66 12.04 -3.52 -7.12
C LEU A 66 11.12 -4.25 -6.13
N PHE A 67 9.96 -3.68 -5.85
CA PHE A 67 8.95 -4.33 -5.02
C PHE A 67 8.45 -5.63 -5.66
N ALA A 68 8.10 -5.60 -6.93
CA ALA A 68 7.62 -6.79 -7.65
C ALA A 68 8.65 -7.94 -7.67
N GLU A 69 9.94 -7.60 -7.75
CA GLU A 69 11.04 -8.58 -7.73
C GLU A 69 11.24 -9.23 -6.36
N THR A 70 10.95 -8.52 -5.27
CA THR A 70 11.29 -8.93 -3.91
C THR A 70 10.09 -9.32 -3.07
N TYR A 71 8.87 -9.03 -3.52
CA TYR A 71 7.65 -9.29 -2.76
C TYR A 71 7.39 -10.78 -2.59
N ASP A 72 7.22 -11.18 -1.33
CA ASP A 72 6.78 -12.51 -0.94
C ASP A 72 5.62 -12.40 0.05
N GLU A 73 4.48 -13.01 -0.30
CA GLU A 73 3.27 -12.99 0.53
C GLU A 73 3.43 -13.75 1.87
N HIS A 74 4.47 -14.58 1.99
CA HIS A 74 4.78 -15.33 3.20
C HIS A 74 5.70 -14.58 4.17
N ASP A 75 6.20 -13.41 3.77
CA ASP A 75 7.00 -12.57 4.66
C ASP A 75 6.18 -12.10 5.87
N GLU A 76 6.81 -12.10 7.04
CA GLU A 76 6.28 -11.40 8.21
C GLU A 76 6.36 -9.88 8.01
N MET A 77 5.60 -9.12 8.81
CA MET A 77 5.50 -7.66 8.67
C MET A 77 6.86 -6.96 8.71
N ASN A 78 7.74 -7.36 9.62
CA ASN A 78 9.07 -6.77 9.75
C ASN A 78 9.93 -7.02 8.51
N VAL A 79 9.92 -8.25 7.97
CA VAL A 79 10.66 -8.62 6.76
C VAL A 79 10.11 -7.85 5.55
N TRP A 80 8.80 -7.80 5.39
CA TRP A 80 8.13 -7.03 4.37
C TRP A 80 8.53 -5.54 4.41
N PHE A 81 8.52 -4.95 5.60
CA PHE A 81 8.89 -3.54 5.77
C PHE A 81 10.40 -3.29 5.55
N ASP A 82 11.25 -4.21 5.94
CA ASP A 82 12.68 -4.12 5.67
C ASP A 82 13.00 -4.15 4.16
N LYS A 83 12.24 -4.89 3.37
CA LYS A 83 12.32 -4.84 1.90
C LYS A 83 11.93 -3.46 1.35
N ILE A 84 10.92 -2.81 1.91
CA ILE A 84 10.54 -1.44 1.52
C ILE A 84 11.64 -0.43 1.89
N LYS A 85 12.25 -0.58 3.05
CA LYS A 85 13.43 0.23 3.45
C LYS A 85 14.59 0.04 2.48
N ALA A 86 14.87 -1.18 2.07
CA ALA A 86 15.91 -1.48 1.08
C ALA A 86 15.63 -0.83 -0.27
N ILE A 87 14.38 -0.78 -0.70
CA ILE A 87 13.98 -0.04 -1.90
C ILE A 87 14.24 1.46 -1.73
N ALA A 88 13.89 2.03 -0.58
CA ALA A 88 14.14 3.43 -0.27
C ALA A 88 15.65 3.74 -0.37
N ASP A 89 16.49 2.97 0.29
CA ASP A 89 17.95 3.13 0.23
C ASP A 89 18.50 3.06 -1.19
N THR A 90 18.03 2.10 -1.99
CA THR A 90 18.44 1.93 -3.38
C THR A 90 18.12 3.16 -4.24
N LEU A 91 17.01 3.83 -3.96
CA LEU A 91 16.56 5.01 -4.72
C LEU A 91 17.08 6.34 -4.17
N GLY A 92 17.84 6.33 -3.08
CA GLY A 92 18.32 7.55 -2.44
C GLY A 92 17.31 8.23 -1.52
N TYR A 93 16.30 7.48 -1.08
CA TYR A 93 15.33 7.88 -0.05
C TYR A 93 15.82 7.41 1.32
N ALA A 94 15.54 8.17 2.37
CA ALA A 94 15.92 7.77 3.72
C ALA A 94 15.06 6.60 4.21
N SER A 95 15.68 5.50 4.57
CA SER A 95 15.02 4.36 5.20
C SER A 95 14.75 4.58 6.69
N ASP A 96 15.49 5.50 7.31
CA ASP A 96 15.34 5.90 8.71
C ASP A 96 14.78 7.33 8.79
N MET A 97 13.63 7.49 9.43
CA MET A 97 12.96 8.78 9.61
C MET A 97 13.73 9.73 10.51
N LYS A 98 14.51 9.21 11.47
CA LYS A 98 15.37 10.04 12.32
C LYS A 98 16.48 10.69 11.48
N ALA A 99 17.20 9.88 10.71
CA ALA A 99 18.24 10.37 9.80
C ALA A 99 17.69 11.39 8.80
N TYR A 100 16.48 11.16 8.27
CA TYR A 100 15.80 12.10 7.39
C TYR A 100 15.53 13.45 8.06
N LYS A 101 15.01 13.44 9.29
CA LYS A 101 14.73 14.67 10.04
C LYS A 101 15.98 15.47 10.39
N GLU A 102 17.10 14.79 10.64
CA GLU A 102 18.37 15.42 10.94
C GLU A 102 18.99 16.10 9.71
N ASN A 103 18.83 15.53 8.53
CA ASN A 103 19.37 16.07 7.27
C ASN A 103 18.49 15.74 6.06
N PRO A 104 17.32 16.37 5.91
CA PRO A 104 16.39 16.07 4.82
C PRO A 104 16.99 16.38 3.43
N GLY A 105 17.91 17.34 3.33
CA GLY A 105 18.57 17.69 2.07
C GLY A 105 19.51 16.62 1.51
N ALA A 106 19.91 15.63 2.32
CA ALA A 106 20.76 14.52 1.88
C ALA A 106 19.99 13.44 1.12
N TYR A 107 18.66 13.48 1.13
CA TYR A 107 17.80 12.44 0.57
C TYR A 107 16.80 13.01 -0.43
N ARG A 108 16.35 12.18 -1.36
CA ARG A 108 15.28 12.51 -2.31
C ARG A 108 13.88 12.54 -1.65
N GLY A 109 13.74 11.92 -0.52
CA GLY A 109 12.56 11.77 0.30
C GLY A 109 12.83 10.73 1.39
N ASN A 110 11.81 10.02 1.81
CA ASN A 110 11.91 9.04 2.89
C ASN A 110 11.08 7.78 2.62
N VAL A 111 11.18 6.79 3.51
CA VAL A 111 10.47 5.52 3.39
C VAL A 111 8.95 5.67 3.34
N ALA A 112 8.38 6.71 3.94
CA ALA A 112 6.94 6.97 3.85
C ALA A 112 6.51 7.35 2.42
N ASP A 113 7.38 8.02 1.67
CA ASP A 113 7.13 8.31 0.25
C ASP A 113 7.09 7.02 -0.57
N VAL A 114 8.04 6.12 -0.35
CA VAL A 114 8.06 4.80 -1.02
C VAL A 114 6.83 3.98 -0.65
N SER A 115 6.43 3.98 0.61
CA SER A 115 5.20 3.33 1.07
C SER A 115 3.96 3.91 0.39
N MET A 116 3.92 5.21 0.18
CA MET A 116 2.84 5.89 -0.56
C MET A 116 2.83 5.48 -2.03
N PHE A 117 3.99 5.32 -2.68
CA PHE A 117 4.06 4.81 -4.05
C PHE A 117 3.37 3.47 -4.20
N LEU A 118 3.63 2.55 -3.27
CA LEU A 118 3.00 1.23 -3.24
C LEU A 118 1.51 1.31 -2.92
N ARG A 119 1.12 2.16 -1.97
CA ARG A 119 -0.27 2.33 -1.55
C ARG A 119 -1.15 2.77 -2.71
N VAL A 120 -0.78 3.79 -3.46
CA VAL A 120 -1.55 4.26 -4.61
C VAL A 120 -1.63 3.19 -5.69
N ALA A 121 -0.54 2.49 -5.98
CA ALA A 121 -0.54 1.41 -6.97
C ALA A 121 -1.49 0.26 -6.60
N VAL A 122 -1.54 -0.12 -5.33
CA VAL A 122 -2.28 -1.31 -4.86
C VAL A 122 -3.73 -0.97 -4.48
N THR A 123 -3.97 0.19 -3.89
CA THR A 123 -5.31 0.60 -3.42
C THR A 123 -5.98 1.67 -4.28
N GLY A 124 -5.22 2.38 -5.11
CA GLY A 124 -5.71 3.52 -5.86
C GLY A 124 -5.93 4.77 -5.02
N LYS A 125 -5.44 4.79 -3.77
CA LYS A 125 -5.71 5.86 -2.80
C LYS A 125 -4.46 6.26 -2.04
N LEU A 126 -4.38 7.53 -1.64
CA LEU A 126 -3.33 8.06 -0.76
C LEU A 126 -3.49 7.61 0.69
N ASN A 127 -4.71 7.32 1.13
CA ASN A 127 -5.03 6.81 2.45
C ASN A 127 -5.69 5.44 2.37
N SER A 128 -5.26 4.53 3.21
CA SER A 128 -5.78 3.17 3.30
C SER A 128 -5.56 2.60 4.70
N PRO A 129 -6.16 1.45 5.03
CA PRO A 129 -5.73 0.65 6.17
C PRO A 129 -4.25 0.24 6.06
N ASP A 130 -3.74 -0.42 7.09
CA ASP A 130 -2.38 -0.94 7.10
C ASP A 130 -2.04 -1.74 5.84
N MET A 131 -0.99 -1.33 5.14
CA MET A 131 -0.64 -1.89 3.82
C MET A 131 -0.22 -3.35 3.87
N TYR A 132 0.48 -3.77 4.93
CA TYR A 132 0.83 -5.18 5.08
C TYR A 132 -0.43 -6.05 5.16
N ALA A 133 -1.38 -5.67 6.01
CA ALA A 133 -2.65 -6.39 6.15
C ALA A 133 -3.48 -6.35 4.86
N VAL A 134 -3.51 -5.21 4.17
CA VAL A 134 -4.18 -5.07 2.87
C VAL A 134 -3.60 -6.06 1.85
N MET A 135 -2.28 -6.12 1.72
CA MET A 135 -1.61 -7.03 0.78
C MET A 135 -1.84 -8.50 1.14
N GLN A 136 -1.87 -8.85 2.44
CA GLN A 136 -2.18 -10.20 2.89
C GLN A 136 -3.59 -10.64 2.50
N VAL A 137 -4.56 -9.73 2.57
CA VAL A 137 -5.95 -10.01 2.18
C VAL A 137 -6.11 -10.10 0.66
N LEU A 138 -5.49 -9.19 -0.08
CA LEU A 138 -5.53 -9.19 -1.55
C LEU A 138 -4.88 -10.44 -2.16
N GLY A 139 -3.77 -10.88 -1.58
CA GLY A 139 -2.96 -11.96 -2.09
C GLY A 139 -1.97 -11.52 -3.17
N ARG A 140 -0.94 -12.33 -3.38
CA ARG A 140 0.19 -12.03 -4.25
C ARG A 140 -0.22 -11.70 -5.69
N ALA A 141 -1.12 -12.48 -6.27
CA ALA A 141 -1.51 -12.32 -7.66
C ALA A 141 -2.12 -10.93 -7.93
N ARG A 142 -3.06 -10.47 -7.08
CA ARG A 142 -3.69 -9.14 -7.21
C ARG A 142 -2.70 -8.02 -6.95
N VAL A 143 -1.86 -8.15 -5.92
CA VAL A 143 -0.85 -7.15 -5.60
C VAL A 143 0.09 -6.94 -6.78
N LEU A 144 0.66 -7.99 -7.33
CA LEU A 144 1.59 -7.91 -8.45
C LEU A 144 0.93 -7.43 -9.74
N ALA A 145 -0.30 -7.86 -10.04
CA ALA A 145 -1.05 -7.39 -11.20
C ALA A 145 -1.27 -5.87 -11.15
N ARG A 146 -1.66 -5.34 -9.99
CA ARG A 146 -1.88 -3.90 -9.80
C ARG A 146 -0.59 -3.09 -9.88
N VAL A 147 0.48 -3.60 -9.31
CA VAL A 147 1.83 -3.00 -9.41
C VAL A 147 2.28 -2.92 -10.87
N GLU A 148 2.12 -3.99 -11.62
CA GLU A 148 2.48 -4.05 -13.04
C GLU A 148 1.63 -3.09 -13.88
N GLU A 149 0.33 -3.03 -13.65
CA GLU A 149 -0.55 -2.09 -14.36
C GLU A 149 -0.17 -0.63 -14.09
N MET A 150 0.16 -0.30 -12.85
CA MET A 150 0.63 1.04 -12.51
C MET A 150 1.97 1.37 -13.20
N GLN A 151 2.90 0.43 -13.26
CA GLN A 151 4.16 0.62 -13.99
C GLN A 151 3.94 0.92 -15.47
N LYS A 152 2.96 0.29 -16.09
CA LYS A 152 2.59 0.54 -17.50
C LYS A 152 1.93 1.91 -17.69
N ALA A 153 1.20 2.39 -16.68
CA ALA A 153 0.52 3.68 -16.71
C ALA A 153 1.46 4.88 -16.50
N LEU A 154 2.60 4.66 -15.88
CA LEU A 154 3.62 5.67 -15.62
C LEU A 154 4.60 5.81 -16.78
#